data_f40cb78a9d80e44ef2f6851d2b73361a
#
_entry.id   f40cb78a9d80e44ef2f6851d2b73361a
#
_cell.length_a   1.000
_cell.length_b   1.000
_cell.length_c   1.000
_cell.angle_alpha   90.00
_cell.angle_beta   90.00
_cell.angle_gamma   90.00
#
_symmetry.space_group_name_H-M   'P 1'
#
loop_
_entity.id
_entity.type
_entity.pdbx_description
1 polymer ?
#
loop_
_entity_poly.entity_id
_entity_poly.type
_entity_poly.pdbx_seq_one_letter_code
_entity_poly.pdbx_strand_id
1 'polypeptide(L)'
;QEILKKIPGVKPQAGYDLYGEQVPATIKDTNGLKKGEGVIASTFDQSIYIAEIDGCLKVVKNKVSIFPVAVIHGDVGLDTGNINFNGTVHVTGSVKPGFKVQADSDVIVDEEVEEAFITAGGNITVKSGVLGKETGKLVAGGDVSAKFLQHTRIEANGNVIVEDSIINCDVLCYKSIKVTGKNAKIIGGRVTALYEVRSTVIGTQNEITTNITVGRNFIVEKELADKRAEIKLVRDRIDEITTNIKMQFGEEIFLKPKEYIAILPPPKKKACLVLLNDLGTANASLRKLAEEAKAIEERLKFDREPFIIATGRVYPGVVLNIKKSVRKIERTVDNAKFFEDSMDKTVKFVAAV
;
A
#
# COMPACT_ATOMS: atom_id res chain seq x y z
N GLN A 1 -6.45 24.14 -24.23
CA GLN A 1 -7.84 23.71 -23.99
C GLN A 1 -8.22 23.97 -22.55
N GLU A 2 -9.42 24.53 -22.28
CA GLU A 2 -9.94 24.65 -20.93
C GLU A 2 -10.22 23.26 -20.35
N ILE A 3 -9.71 22.99 -19.12
CA ILE A 3 -9.84 21.71 -18.48
C ILE A 3 -10.68 21.76 -17.20
N LEU A 4 -10.78 22.93 -16.57
CA LEU A 4 -11.50 23.07 -15.32
C LEU A 4 -11.84 24.55 -15.04
N LYS A 5 -13.05 24.77 -14.55
CA LYS A 5 -13.49 26.09 -14.06
C LYS A 5 -13.89 26.00 -12.58
N LYS A 6 -13.31 26.86 -11.75
CA LYS A 6 -13.73 27.00 -10.35
C LYS A 6 -15.04 27.78 -10.32
N ILE A 7 -16.08 27.17 -9.80
CA ILE A 7 -17.36 27.85 -9.57
C ILE A 7 -17.34 28.33 -8.12
N PRO A 8 -17.50 29.63 -7.84
CA PRO A 8 -17.58 30.14 -6.47
C PRO A 8 -18.74 29.49 -5.72
N GLY A 9 -18.49 29.04 -4.50
CA GLY A 9 -19.54 28.53 -3.64
C GLY A 9 -20.57 29.61 -3.32
N VAL A 10 -21.82 29.22 -3.14
CA VAL A 10 -22.88 30.11 -2.65
C VAL A 10 -22.52 30.52 -1.22
N LYS A 11 -22.55 31.81 -0.92
CA LYS A 11 -22.34 32.32 0.46
C LYS A 11 -23.38 31.66 1.36
N PRO A 12 -22.97 30.98 2.43
CA PRO A 12 -23.91 30.37 3.35
C PRO A 12 -24.72 31.47 4.04
N GLN A 13 -26.01 31.26 4.15
CA GLN A 13 -26.90 32.16 4.89
C GLN A 13 -27.00 31.70 6.34
N ALA A 14 -26.96 32.64 7.27
CA ALA A 14 -27.19 32.36 8.68
C ALA A 14 -28.60 31.78 8.86
N GLY A 15 -28.72 30.73 9.67
CA GLY A 15 -29.99 30.17 10.10
C GLY A 15 -30.48 30.79 11.40
N TYR A 16 -31.67 30.39 11.85
CA TYR A 16 -32.20 30.72 13.18
C TYR A 16 -32.42 29.42 13.94
N ASP A 17 -32.13 29.40 15.23
CA ASP A 17 -32.43 28.29 16.10
C ASP A 17 -33.93 28.25 16.48
N LEU A 18 -34.32 27.26 17.28
CA LEU A 18 -35.70 27.09 17.75
C LEU A 18 -36.21 28.23 18.68
N TYR A 19 -35.29 29.10 19.15
CA TYR A 19 -35.58 30.24 20.01
C TYR A 19 -35.55 31.56 19.24
N GLY A 20 -35.30 31.51 17.92
CA GLY A 20 -35.23 32.69 17.06
C GLY A 20 -33.88 33.42 17.10
N GLU A 21 -32.85 32.83 17.72
CA GLU A 21 -31.50 33.42 17.71
C GLU A 21 -30.77 33.04 16.42
N GLN A 22 -30.03 34.03 15.89
CA GLN A 22 -29.30 33.84 14.64
C GLN A 22 -28.08 32.93 14.83
N VAL A 23 -28.06 31.77 14.16
CA VAL A 23 -26.92 30.85 14.14
C VAL A 23 -26.04 31.17 12.94
N PRO A 24 -24.78 31.63 13.16
CA PRO A 24 -23.87 31.94 12.06
C PRO A 24 -23.53 30.68 11.25
N ALA A 25 -23.57 30.80 9.93
CA ALA A 25 -23.17 29.74 9.05
C ALA A 25 -21.67 29.53 9.11
N THR A 26 -21.24 28.31 9.41
CA THR A 26 -19.80 27.94 9.40
C THR A 26 -19.39 27.61 7.97
N ILE A 27 -18.52 28.42 7.37
CA ILE A 27 -17.89 28.09 6.10
C ILE A 27 -16.83 27.03 6.38
N LYS A 28 -17.07 25.78 5.95
CA LYS A 28 -15.97 24.83 5.78
C LYS A 28 -15.25 25.24 4.49
N ASP A 29 -14.06 25.80 4.62
CA ASP A 29 -13.16 25.96 3.48
C ASP A 29 -12.93 24.58 2.86
N THR A 30 -13.67 24.28 1.80
CA THR A 30 -13.33 23.14 0.93
C THR A 30 -12.06 23.58 0.21
N ASN A 31 -10.92 23.01 0.58
CA ASN A 31 -9.65 23.19 -0.12
C ASN A 31 -9.88 22.95 -1.62
N GLY A 32 -10.06 24.03 -2.38
CA GLY A 32 -10.32 23.98 -3.80
C GLY A 32 -9.17 23.28 -4.54
N LEU A 33 -9.46 22.77 -5.74
CA LEU A 33 -8.47 22.14 -6.59
C LEU A 33 -7.29 23.11 -6.82
N LYS A 34 -6.07 22.60 -6.61
CA LYS A 34 -4.81 23.34 -6.82
C LYS A 34 -4.25 22.97 -8.18
N LYS A 35 -3.55 23.91 -8.83
CA LYS A 35 -2.84 23.60 -10.07
C LYS A 35 -1.62 22.72 -9.82
N GLY A 36 -1.39 21.78 -10.73
CA GLY A 36 -0.23 20.89 -10.75
C GLY A 36 0.62 21.10 -12.00
N GLU A 37 1.36 20.09 -12.39
CA GLU A 37 2.22 20.07 -13.58
C GLU A 37 1.36 20.08 -14.85
N GLY A 38 1.84 20.73 -15.92
CA GLY A 38 1.16 20.80 -17.21
C GLY A 38 -0.16 21.59 -17.19
N VAL A 39 -0.45 22.34 -16.10
CA VAL A 39 -1.66 23.13 -15.94
C VAL A 39 -1.31 24.56 -15.60
N ILE A 40 -1.86 25.52 -16.33
CA ILE A 40 -1.73 26.96 -16.06
C ILE A 40 -3.10 27.58 -15.80
N ALA A 41 -3.13 28.66 -15.02
CA ALA A 41 -4.33 29.47 -14.90
C ALA A 41 -4.49 30.33 -16.17
N SER A 42 -5.72 30.50 -16.63
CA SER A 42 -6.02 31.39 -17.77
C SER A 42 -5.61 32.83 -17.44
N THR A 43 -5.01 33.49 -18.40
CA THR A 43 -4.66 34.92 -18.29
C THR A 43 -5.87 35.84 -18.25
N PHE A 44 -7.03 35.40 -18.77
CA PHE A 44 -8.28 36.12 -18.83
C PHE A 44 -9.16 35.93 -17.59
N ASP A 45 -9.12 34.72 -17.01
CA ASP A 45 -9.90 34.35 -15.82
C ASP A 45 -9.11 33.35 -14.96
N GLN A 46 -8.60 33.82 -13.83
CA GLN A 46 -7.82 32.97 -12.91
C GLN A 46 -8.63 31.82 -12.29
N SER A 47 -9.95 31.81 -12.44
CA SER A 47 -10.80 30.68 -12.05
C SER A 47 -10.78 29.52 -13.05
N ILE A 48 -10.24 29.74 -14.26
CA ILE A 48 -10.15 28.75 -15.32
C ILE A 48 -8.72 28.18 -15.38
N TYR A 49 -8.62 26.87 -15.38
CA TYR A 49 -7.36 26.17 -15.62
C TYR A 49 -7.33 25.65 -17.07
N ILE A 50 -6.21 25.84 -17.74
CA ILE A 50 -5.97 25.40 -19.11
C ILE A 50 -4.77 24.45 -19.15
N ALA A 51 -4.81 23.53 -20.13
CA ALA A 51 -3.71 22.63 -20.42
C ALA A 51 -2.53 23.41 -21.02
N GLU A 52 -1.34 23.22 -20.47
CA GLU A 52 -0.08 23.73 -21.00
C GLU A 52 0.54 22.75 -22.01
N ILE A 53 0.29 21.47 -21.83
CA ILE A 53 0.77 20.37 -22.65
C ILE A 53 -0.38 19.43 -23.04
N ASP A 54 -0.19 18.67 -24.11
CA ASP A 54 -1.08 17.58 -24.46
C ASP A 54 -0.81 16.38 -23.54
N GLY A 55 -1.85 15.76 -23.01
CA GLY A 55 -1.67 14.63 -22.12
C GLY A 55 -2.94 14.19 -21.38
N CYS A 56 -2.75 13.31 -20.42
CA CYS A 56 -3.82 12.78 -19.58
C CYS A 56 -4.00 13.65 -18.32
N LEU A 57 -5.26 14.07 -18.08
CA LEU A 57 -5.61 14.82 -16.88
C LEU A 57 -5.71 13.87 -15.68
N LYS A 58 -5.03 14.22 -14.59
CA LYS A 58 -5.06 13.48 -13.32
C LYS A 58 -5.32 14.41 -12.14
N VAL A 59 -6.22 13.99 -11.25
CA VAL A 59 -6.53 14.71 -10.01
C VAL A 59 -6.13 13.85 -8.82
N VAL A 60 -5.11 14.31 -8.06
CA VAL A 60 -4.64 13.60 -6.86
C VAL A 60 -4.56 14.59 -5.70
N LYS A 61 -5.19 14.28 -4.59
CA LYS A 61 -5.18 15.10 -3.36
C LYS A 61 -5.51 16.59 -3.64
N ASN A 62 -6.56 16.85 -4.42
CA ASN A 62 -6.96 18.20 -4.84
C ASN A 62 -5.96 18.94 -5.75
N LYS A 63 -4.98 18.26 -6.36
CA LYS A 63 -4.06 18.82 -7.34
C LYS A 63 -4.41 18.29 -8.73
N VAL A 64 -4.66 19.20 -9.68
CA VAL A 64 -4.95 18.89 -11.09
C VAL A 64 -3.65 18.98 -11.87
N SER A 65 -3.25 17.90 -12.52
CA SER A 65 -2.02 17.85 -13.34
C SER A 65 -2.32 17.20 -14.69
N ILE A 66 -1.53 17.52 -15.71
CA ILE A 66 -1.54 16.86 -17.02
C ILE A 66 -0.20 16.19 -17.20
N PHE A 67 -0.23 14.91 -17.51
CA PHE A 67 0.96 14.12 -17.79
C PHE A 67 1.00 13.76 -19.26
N PRO A 68 2.17 13.79 -19.93
CA PRO A 68 2.29 13.37 -21.31
C PRO A 68 1.87 11.90 -21.48
N VAL A 69 1.34 11.55 -22.65
CA VAL A 69 0.92 10.18 -23.00
C VAL A 69 1.70 9.72 -24.23
N ALA A 70 2.42 8.60 -24.10
CA ALA A 70 3.00 7.89 -25.22
C ALA A 70 2.00 6.84 -25.71
N VAL A 71 1.53 6.98 -26.95
CA VAL A 71 0.67 5.99 -27.59
C VAL A 71 1.55 5.09 -28.47
N ILE A 72 1.57 3.80 -28.13
CA ILE A 72 2.23 2.76 -28.92
C ILE A 72 1.16 2.09 -29.78
N HIS A 73 1.23 2.29 -31.09
CA HIS A 73 0.30 1.68 -32.03
C HIS A 73 0.72 0.23 -32.32
N GLY A 74 -0.16 -0.72 -31.99
CA GLY A 74 0.10 -2.16 -32.09
C GLY A 74 0.80 -2.71 -30.83
N ASP A 75 1.57 -3.77 -31.03
CA ASP A 75 2.18 -4.54 -29.96
C ASP A 75 3.50 -3.93 -29.48
N VAL A 76 3.80 -4.12 -28.17
CA VAL A 76 5.15 -3.97 -27.65
C VAL A 76 5.87 -5.30 -27.85
N GLY A 77 6.84 -5.31 -28.75
CA GLY A 77 7.54 -6.51 -29.23
C GLY A 77 8.91 -6.19 -29.81
N LEU A 78 9.37 -7.01 -30.77
CA LEU A 78 10.68 -6.88 -31.38
C LEU A 78 10.88 -5.54 -32.11
N ASP A 79 9.82 -5.01 -32.70
CA ASP A 79 9.90 -3.77 -33.49
C ASP A 79 9.95 -2.52 -32.60
N THR A 80 9.30 -2.54 -31.44
CA THR A 80 9.25 -1.41 -30.52
C THR A 80 10.31 -1.47 -29.43
N GLY A 81 10.78 -2.68 -29.09
CA GLY A 81 11.64 -2.91 -27.92
C GLY A 81 10.95 -2.66 -26.59
N ASN A 82 11.75 -2.49 -25.54
CA ASN A 82 11.26 -2.13 -24.22
C ASN A 82 10.87 -0.64 -24.19
N ILE A 83 9.78 -0.34 -23.47
CA ILE A 83 9.25 1.01 -23.34
C ILE A 83 9.59 1.53 -21.93
N ASN A 84 10.18 2.73 -21.88
CA ASN A 84 10.37 3.49 -20.64
C ASN A 84 9.99 4.94 -20.89
N PHE A 85 8.98 5.45 -20.17
CA PHE A 85 8.40 6.76 -20.46
C PHE A 85 8.03 7.53 -19.18
N ASN A 86 8.41 8.81 -19.15
CA ASN A 86 8.03 9.72 -18.07
C ASN A 86 6.62 10.30 -18.33
N GLY A 87 5.60 9.53 -17.98
CA GLY A 87 4.20 9.86 -18.18
C GLY A 87 3.35 8.61 -18.22
N THR A 88 2.25 8.66 -19.00
CA THR A 88 1.36 7.52 -19.24
C THR A 88 1.73 6.80 -20.53
N VAL A 89 1.76 5.49 -20.50
CA VAL A 89 1.94 4.64 -21.70
C VAL A 89 0.62 3.98 -22.05
N HIS A 90 0.18 4.16 -23.29
CA HIS A 90 -0.99 3.49 -23.84
C HIS A 90 -0.57 2.61 -25.03
N VAL A 91 -0.65 1.30 -24.85
CA VAL A 91 -0.39 0.26 -25.86
C VAL A 91 -1.72 -0.16 -26.46
N THR A 92 -1.92 0.06 -27.77
CA THR A 92 -3.19 -0.29 -28.46
C THR A 92 -3.27 -1.76 -28.86
N GLY A 93 -2.19 -2.50 -28.76
CA GLY A 93 -2.10 -3.95 -28.95
C GLY A 93 -1.73 -4.66 -27.64
N SER A 94 -0.95 -5.73 -27.77
CA SER A 94 -0.48 -6.59 -26.69
C SER A 94 0.94 -6.25 -26.25
N VAL A 95 1.34 -6.72 -25.07
CA VAL A 95 2.75 -6.73 -24.64
C VAL A 95 3.25 -8.17 -24.75
N LYS A 96 4.22 -8.39 -25.65
CA LYS A 96 4.73 -9.72 -25.99
C LYS A 96 5.72 -10.27 -24.94
N PRO A 97 5.94 -11.61 -24.90
CA PRO A 97 6.81 -12.24 -23.94
C PRO A 97 8.22 -11.65 -23.89
N GLY A 98 8.72 -11.43 -22.65
CA GLY A 98 10.07 -10.93 -22.38
C GLY A 98 10.23 -9.42 -22.46
N PHE A 99 9.24 -8.67 -22.96
CA PHE A 99 9.31 -7.22 -23.05
C PHE A 99 8.91 -6.53 -21.75
N LYS A 100 9.39 -5.27 -21.61
CA LYS A 100 9.15 -4.44 -20.42
C LYS A 100 8.50 -3.12 -20.82
N VAL A 101 7.48 -2.74 -20.03
CA VAL A 101 6.84 -1.42 -20.13
C VAL A 101 6.95 -0.76 -18.77
N GLN A 102 7.61 0.39 -18.73
CA GLN A 102 7.75 1.21 -17.53
C GLN A 102 7.19 2.60 -17.79
N ALA A 103 6.32 3.07 -16.88
CA ALA A 103 5.73 4.40 -16.93
C ALA A 103 5.79 5.05 -15.55
N ASP A 104 6.10 6.34 -15.48
CA ASP A 104 6.07 7.08 -14.21
C ASP A 104 4.61 7.36 -13.75
N SER A 105 3.66 7.32 -14.68
CA SER A 105 2.22 7.46 -14.40
C SER A 105 1.48 6.14 -14.64
N ASP A 106 0.52 6.10 -15.54
CA ASP A 106 -0.32 4.93 -15.78
C ASP A 106 0.16 4.10 -16.98
N VAL A 107 -0.15 2.79 -16.99
CA VAL A 107 0.01 1.92 -18.15
C VAL A 107 -1.35 1.39 -18.53
N ILE A 108 -1.73 1.56 -19.81
CA ILE A 108 -2.97 1.06 -20.40
C ILE A 108 -2.59 0.11 -21.54
N VAL A 109 -3.09 -1.11 -21.52
CA VAL A 109 -2.92 -2.10 -22.59
C VAL A 109 -4.30 -2.52 -23.05
N ASP A 110 -4.58 -2.33 -24.35
CA ASP A 110 -5.92 -2.61 -24.90
C ASP A 110 -6.15 -4.11 -25.12
N GLU A 111 -5.10 -4.88 -25.37
CA GLU A 111 -5.17 -6.32 -25.54
C GLU A 111 -4.50 -7.09 -24.40
N GLU A 112 -3.77 -8.15 -24.68
CA GLU A 112 -3.20 -9.06 -23.68
C GLU A 112 -1.79 -8.69 -23.27
N VAL A 113 -1.43 -9.06 -22.05
CA VAL A 113 -0.06 -9.02 -21.55
C VAL A 113 0.43 -10.46 -21.40
N GLU A 114 1.44 -10.84 -22.17
CA GLU A 114 1.98 -12.19 -22.21
C GLU A 114 3.38 -12.21 -21.61
N GLU A 115 3.59 -12.95 -20.51
CA GLU A 115 4.93 -13.20 -19.91
C GLU A 115 5.86 -11.96 -19.89
N ALA A 116 5.31 -10.80 -19.57
CA ALA A 116 5.96 -9.50 -19.66
C ALA A 116 6.09 -8.82 -18.29
N PHE A 117 6.90 -7.75 -18.24
CA PHE A 117 7.13 -6.95 -17.04
C PHE A 117 6.52 -5.57 -17.22
N ILE A 118 5.51 -5.24 -16.42
CA ILE A 118 4.89 -3.92 -16.44
C ILE A 118 5.10 -3.23 -15.10
N THR A 119 5.61 -2.01 -15.13
CA THR A 119 5.76 -1.15 -13.94
C THR A 119 5.12 0.19 -14.21
N ALA A 120 4.21 0.61 -13.33
CA ALA A 120 3.58 1.91 -13.36
C ALA A 120 3.70 2.60 -12.01
N GLY A 121 4.06 3.88 -12.00
CA GLY A 121 3.97 4.71 -10.79
C GLY A 121 2.52 4.98 -10.37
N GLY A 122 1.58 4.92 -11.33
CA GLY A 122 0.13 4.99 -11.15
C GLY A 122 -0.56 3.65 -11.31
N ASN A 123 -1.62 3.63 -12.12
CA ASN A 123 -2.45 2.44 -12.34
C ASN A 123 -1.98 1.60 -13.52
N ILE A 124 -2.28 0.30 -13.49
CA ILE A 124 -2.14 -0.61 -14.63
C ILE A 124 -3.54 -1.07 -15.03
N THR A 125 -3.92 -0.82 -16.29
CA THR A 125 -5.18 -1.26 -16.87
C THR A 125 -4.90 -2.14 -18.07
N VAL A 126 -5.29 -3.42 -18.01
CA VAL A 126 -5.24 -4.36 -19.12
C VAL A 126 -6.66 -4.69 -19.49
N LYS A 127 -7.17 -4.20 -20.66
CA LYS A 127 -8.58 -4.38 -21.03
C LYS A 127 -8.95 -5.84 -21.34
N SER A 128 -7.98 -6.64 -21.75
CA SER A 128 -8.11 -8.08 -21.85
C SER A 128 -7.49 -8.74 -20.63
N GLY A 129 -6.59 -9.67 -20.75
CA GLY A 129 -6.06 -10.44 -19.65
C GLY A 129 -4.54 -10.47 -19.57
N VAL A 130 -4.05 -11.08 -18.50
CA VAL A 130 -2.62 -11.27 -18.26
C VAL A 130 -2.31 -12.76 -18.20
N LEU A 131 -1.41 -13.22 -19.06
CA LEU A 131 -0.89 -14.59 -19.15
C LEU A 131 0.59 -14.59 -18.79
N GLY A 132 0.91 -14.73 -17.51
CA GLY A 132 2.28 -14.51 -17.00
C GLY A 132 3.24 -15.66 -17.14
N LYS A 133 2.77 -16.89 -17.37
CA LYS A 133 3.58 -18.14 -17.46
C LYS A 133 4.65 -18.24 -16.36
N GLU A 134 4.31 -17.80 -15.15
CA GLU A 134 5.13 -17.77 -13.93
C GLU A 134 6.23 -16.71 -13.87
N THR A 135 6.67 -16.14 -14.99
CA THR A 135 7.72 -15.09 -15.04
C THR A 135 7.16 -13.68 -15.16
N GLY A 136 5.93 -13.53 -15.69
CA GLY A 136 5.27 -12.24 -15.83
C GLY A 136 5.04 -11.53 -14.49
N LYS A 137 5.31 -10.22 -14.45
CA LYS A 137 5.17 -9.40 -13.25
C LYS A 137 4.56 -8.03 -13.56
N LEU A 138 3.54 -7.66 -12.79
CA LEU A 138 2.93 -6.33 -12.78
C LEU A 138 3.21 -5.64 -11.45
N VAL A 139 3.69 -4.40 -11.48
CA VAL A 139 3.93 -3.56 -10.29
C VAL A 139 3.26 -2.22 -10.50
N ALA A 140 2.23 -1.92 -9.69
CA ALA A 140 1.49 -0.68 -9.76
C ALA A 140 1.61 0.12 -8.46
N GLY A 141 1.94 1.40 -8.58
CA GLY A 141 1.84 2.35 -7.46
C GLY A 141 0.39 2.69 -7.10
N GLY A 142 -0.57 2.38 -7.97
CA GLY A 142 -2.00 2.53 -7.82
C GLY A 142 -2.77 1.21 -7.92
N ASP A 143 -3.90 1.25 -8.62
CA ASP A 143 -4.78 0.10 -8.85
C ASP A 143 -4.32 -0.75 -10.03
N VAL A 144 -4.63 -2.05 -10.01
CA VAL A 144 -4.50 -2.95 -11.16
C VAL A 144 -5.88 -3.42 -11.57
N SER A 145 -6.21 -3.27 -12.84
CA SER A 145 -7.45 -3.77 -13.43
C SER A 145 -7.18 -4.65 -14.66
N ALA A 146 -7.85 -5.81 -14.71
CA ALA A 146 -7.77 -6.73 -15.84
C ALA A 146 -9.05 -7.56 -15.96
N LYS A 147 -9.27 -8.16 -17.13
CA LYS A 147 -10.36 -9.11 -17.30
C LYS A 147 -10.07 -10.43 -16.60
N PHE A 148 -8.86 -10.97 -16.77
CA PHE A 148 -8.39 -12.13 -16.05
C PHE A 148 -6.88 -12.06 -15.76
N LEU A 149 -6.44 -12.82 -14.76
CA LEU A 149 -5.05 -12.94 -14.36
C LEU A 149 -4.70 -14.43 -14.25
N GLN A 150 -3.64 -14.86 -14.93
CA GLN A 150 -3.22 -16.26 -14.94
C GLN A 150 -1.71 -16.40 -14.85
N HIS A 151 -1.21 -17.22 -13.93
CA HIS A 151 0.21 -17.56 -13.73
C HIS A 151 1.13 -16.33 -13.67
N THR A 152 0.72 -15.28 -12.93
CA THR A 152 1.46 -14.02 -12.87
C THR A 152 1.63 -13.52 -11.44
N ARG A 153 2.67 -12.71 -11.23
CA ARG A 153 2.88 -12.00 -9.97
C ARG A 153 2.40 -10.55 -10.09
N ILE A 154 1.60 -10.13 -9.13
CA ILE A 154 1.03 -8.76 -9.09
C ILE A 154 1.34 -8.12 -7.75
N GLU A 155 1.88 -6.90 -7.79
CA GLU A 155 2.06 -6.03 -6.65
C GLU A 155 1.31 -4.71 -6.91
N ALA A 156 0.29 -4.39 -6.11
CA ALA A 156 -0.51 -3.19 -6.25
C ALA A 156 -0.62 -2.43 -4.92
N ASN A 157 -0.24 -1.16 -4.91
CA ASN A 157 -0.43 -0.30 -3.73
C ASN A 157 -1.89 0.15 -3.56
N GLY A 158 -2.70 0.03 -4.61
CA GLY A 158 -4.13 0.27 -4.63
C GLY A 158 -4.96 -1.01 -4.50
N ASN A 159 -6.04 -1.06 -5.27
CA ASN A 159 -6.93 -2.23 -5.41
C ASN A 159 -6.52 -3.11 -6.58
N VAL A 160 -6.89 -4.39 -6.54
CA VAL A 160 -6.85 -5.28 -7.68
C VAL A 160 -8.28 -5.63 -8.07
N ILE A 161 -8.69 -5.23 -9.27
CA ILE A 161 -10.05 -5.42 -9.78
C ILE A 161 -9.97 -6.31 -11.02
N VAL A 162 -10.57 -7.49 -10.93
CA VAL A 162 -10.58 -8.47 -12.01
C VAL A 162 -12.02 -8.80 -12.38
N GLU A 163 -12.30 -8.94 -13.64
CA GLU A 163 -13.66 -9.27 -14.07
C GLU A 163 -13.95 -10.77 -13.93
N ASP A 164 -13.16 -11.64 -14.55
CA ASP A 164 -13.49 -13.06 -14.66
C ASP A 164 -12.77 -13.96 -13.65
N SER A 165 -11.43 -13.91 -13.60
CA SER A 165 -10.72 -14.90 -12.78
C SER A 165 -9.28 -14.52 -12.41
N ILE A 166 -8.85 -15.05 -11.26
CA ILE A 166 -7.46 -15.09 -10.80
C ILE A 166 -7.07 -16.56 -10.67
N ILE A 167 -6.13 -17.03 -11.49
CA ILE A 167 -5.74 -18.44 -11.55
C ILE A 167 -4.24 -18.59 -11.35
N ASN A 168 -3.83 -19.34 -10.32
CA ASN A 168 -2.42 -19.65 -9.99
C ASN A 168 -1.52 -18.38 -9.95
N CYS A 169 -2.01 -17.31 -9.36
CA CYS A 169 -1.29 -16.04 -9.25
C CYS A 169 -0.71 -15.84 -7.85
N ASP A 170 0.35 -15.02 -7.77
CA ASP A 170 0.86 -14.47 -6.51
C ASP A 170 0.50 -12.97 -6.47
N VAL A 171 -0.60 -12.66 -5.80
CA VAL A 171 -1.17 -11.30 -5.76
C VAL A 171 -0.95 -10.68 -4.39
N LEU A 172 -0.21 -9.56 -4.37
CA LEU A 172 -0.04 -8.72 -3.19
C LEU A 172 -0.70 -7.35 -3.43
N CYS A 173 -1.76 -7.09 -2.68
CA CYS A 173 -2.58 -5.89 -2.80
C CYS A 173 -2.65 -5.16 -1.45
N TYR A 174 -2.36 -3.86 -1.45
CA TYR A 174 -2.38 -3.07 -0.21
C TYR A 174 -3.74 -2.44 0.11
N LYS A 175 -4.78 -2.78 -0.64
CA LYS A 175 -6.16 -2.44 -0.31
C LYS A 175 -7.07 -3.65 -0.42
N SER A 176 -7.85 -3.77 -1.47
CA SER A 176 -8.87 -4.80 -1.65
C SER A 176 -8.73 -5.49 -3.00
N ILE A 177 -9.01 -6.78 -3.04
CA ILE A 177 -9.06 -7.59 -4.25
C ILE A 177 -10.52 -7.95 -4.52
N LYS A 178 -11.01 -7.61 -5.72
CA LYS A 178 -12.38 -7.87 -6.13
C LYS A 178 -12.41 -8.55 -7.49
N VAL A 179 -13.02 -9.74 -7.54
CA VAL A 179 -13.36 -10.41 -8.78
C VAL A 179 -14.87 -10.30 -8.96
N THR A 180 -15.32 -9.58 -10.01
CA THR A 180 -16.66 -8.96 -10.06
C THR A 180 -17.65 -9.62 -11.02
N GLY A 181 -17.20 -10.47 -11.94
CA GLY A 181 -18.06 -11.14 -12.95
C GLY A 181 -19.03 -12.17 -12.35
N LYS A 182 -20.02 -12.57 -13.12
CA LYS A 182 -21.02 -13.57 -12.67
C LYS A 182 -20.39 -14.90 -12.25
N ASN A 183 -19.35 -15.33 -12.95
CA ASN A 183 -18.60 -16.56 -12.70
C ASN A 183 -17.22 -16.25 -12.12
N ALA A 184 -17.10 -15.15 -11.41
CA ALA A 184 -15.85 -14.69 -10.79
C ALA A 184 -15.24 -15.79 -9.93
N LYS A 185 -13.95 -16.11 -10.17
CA LYS A 185 -13.28 -17.21 -9.45
C LYS A 185 -11.84 -16.88 -9.08
N ILE A 186 -11.42 -17.39 -7.93
CA ILE A 186 -10.03 -17.39 -7.48
C ILE A 186 -9.62 -18.82 -7.27
N ILE A 187 -8.64 -19.30 -8.02
CA ILE A 187 -8.19 -20.69 -8.01
C ILE A 187 -6.68 -20.77 -7.94
N GLY A 188 -6.15 -21.47 -6.95
CA GLY A 188 -4.72 -21.69 -6.79
C GLY A 188 -3.92 -20.44 -6.44
N GLY A 189 -2.64 -20.63 -6.14
CA GLY A 189 -1.71 -19.56 -5.83
C GLY A 189 -1.92 -18.91 -4.46
N ARG A 190 -1.42 -17.68 -4.35
CA ARG A 190 -1.49 -16.87 -3.13
C ARG A 190 -2.12 -15.51 -3.44
N VAL A 191 -3.17 -15.17 -2.74
CA VAL A 191 -3.90 -13.90 -2.92
C VAL A 191 -3.94 -13.19 -1.57
N THR A 192 -3.27 -12.04 -1.50
CA THR A 192 -3.11 -11.29 -0.26
C THR A 192 -3.62 -9.86 -0.42
N ALA A 193 -4.53 -9.47 0.46
CA ALA A 193 -5.08 -8.10 0.52
C ALA A 193 -5.06 -7.56 1.96
N LEU A 194 -5.06 -6.23 2.10
CA LEU A 194 -5.12 -5.61 3.42
C LEU A 194 -6.52 -5.71 4.04
N TYR A 195 -7.57 -5.42 3.27
CA TYR A 195 -8.92 -5.28 3.82
C TYR A 195 -9.90 -6.35 3.37
N GLU A 196 -9.97 -6.64 2.08
CA GLU A 196 -11.04 -7.45 1.51
C GLU A 196 -10.55 -8.30 0.34
N VAL A 197 -10.97 -9.55 0.31
CA VAL A 197 -10.96 -10.39 -0.89
C VAL A 197 -12.39 -10.81 -1.17
N ARG A 198 -12.89 -10.47 -2.36
CA ARG A 198 -14.25 -10.79 -2.81
C ARG A 198 -14.23 -11.54 -4.12
N SER A 199 -14.98 -12.65 -4.20
CA SER A 199 -15.21 -13.41 -5.44
C SER A 199 -16.56 -14.13 -5.37
N THR A 200 -17.02 -14.68 -6.47
CA THR A 200 -18.17 -15.60 -6.47
C THR A 200 -17.73 -16.98 -6.02
N VAL A 201 -16.64 -17.51 -6.59
CA VAL A 201 -16.12 -18.85 -6.27
C VAL A 201 -14.67 -18.76 -5.81
N ILE A 202 -14.33 -19.52 -4.76
CA ILE A 202 -12.97 -19.66 -4.26
C ILE A 202 -12.60 -21.14 -4.21
N GLY A 203 -11.50 -21.49 -4.87
CA GLY A 203 -11.06 -22.88 -5.02
C GLY A 203 -11.78 -23.61 -6.15
N THR A 204 -11.63 -24.91 -6.19
CA THR A 204 -12.19 -25.82 -7.22
C THR A 204 -12.48 -27.18 -6.62
N GLN A 205 -13.34 -27.95 -7.27
CA GLN A 205 -13.66 -29.33 -6.86
C GLN A 205 -12.43 -30.25 -6.82
N ASN A 206 -11.39 -29.95 -7.58
CA ASN A 206 -10.13 -30.70 -7.60
C ASN A 206 -9.19 -30.36 -6.43
N GLU A 207 -9.68 -29.60 -5.44
CA GLU A 207 -8.96 -29.24 -4.22
C GLU A 207 -7.60 -28.54 -4.45
N ILE A 208 -7.49 -27.76 -5.55
CA ILE A 208 -6.27 -27.00 -5.83
C ILE A 208 -6.02 -26.05 -4.67
N THR A 209 -4.85 -26.17 -4.03
CA THR A 209 -4.48 -25.33 -2.88
C THR A 209 -4.54 -23.86 -3.24
N THR A 210 -5.46 -23.14 -2.58
CA THR A 210 -5.71 -21.73 -2.78
C THR A 210 -5.52 -21.00 -1.45
N ASN A 211 -4.50 -20.15 -1.34
CA ASN A 211 -4.20 -19.40 -0.12
C ASN A 211 -4.70 -17.99 -0.22
N ILE A 212 -5.63 -17.62 0.66
CA ILE A 212 -6.13 -16.24 0.75
C ILE A 212 -5.77 -15.64 2.10
N THR A 213 -5.15 -14.48 2.08
CA THR A 213 -4.73 -13.75 3.28
C THR A 213 -5.32 -12.36 3.28
N VAL A 214 -5.96 -11.95 4.39
CA VAL A 214 -6.39 -10.58 4.62
C VAL A 214 -5.99 -10.11 6.01
N GLY A 215 -5.86 -8.79 6.17
CA GLY A 215 -5.54 -8.19 7.46
C GLY A 215 -4.06 -8.31 7.84
N ARG A 216 -3.16 -8.27 6.85
CA ARG A 216 -1.72 -8.16 7.07
C ARG A 216 -1.11 -7.11 6.16
N ASN A 217 -0.37 -6.19 6.75
CA ASN A 217 0.38 -5.18 6.01
C ASN A 217 1.87 -5.55 6.00
N PHE A 218 2.27 -6.37 5.04
CA PHE A 218 3.63 -6.91 4.96
C PHE A 218 4.72 -5.83 4.83
N ILE A 219 4.42 -4.68 4.20
CA ILE A 219 5.38 -3.56 4.14
C ILE A 219 5.62 -3.01 5.54
N VAL A 220 4.55 -2.67 6.25
CA VAL A 220 4.65 -2.09 7.60
C VAL A 220 5.20 -3.12 8.58
N GLU A 221 4.84 -4.41 8.44
CA GLU A 221 5.42 -5.49 9.25
C GLU A 221 6.93 -5.62 9.04
N LYS A 222 7.40 -5.51 7.78
CA LYS A 222 8.83 -5.54 7.45
C LYS A 222 9.55 -4.29 7.98
N GLU A 223 9.00 -3.10 7.73
CA GLU A 223 9.52 -1.83 8.24
C GLU A 223 9.68 -1.87 9.77
N LEU A 224 8.69 -2.43 10.48
CA LEU A 224 8.75 -2.60 11.93
C LEU A 224 9.81 -3.62 12.35
N ALA A 225 9.95 -4.73 11.61
CA ALA A 225 10.98 -5.73 11.90
C ALA A 225 12.40 -5.16 11.73
N ASP A 226 12.63 -4.40 10.65
CA ASP A 226 13.90 -3.72 10.38
C ASP A 226 14.20 -2.71 11.49
N LYS A 227 13.21 -1.91 11.89
CA LYS A 227 13.36 -0.94 13.00
C LYS A 227 13.63 -1.60 14.34
N ARG A 228 13.02 -2.74 14.63
CA ARG A 228 13.28 -3.54 15.84
C ARG A 228 14.70 -4.13 15.84
N ALA A 229 15.23 -4.49 14.66
CA ALA A 229 16.62 -4.93 14.55
C ALA A 229 17.60 -3.79 14.84
N GLU A 230 17.35 -2.57 14.35
CA GLU A 230 18.14 -1.37 14.70
C GLU A 230 18.11 -1.10 16.21
N ILE A 231 16.94 -1.17 16.83
CA ILE A 231 16.78 -1.00 18.28
C ILE A 231 17.62 -2.03 19.04
N LYS A 232 17.63 -3.28 18.60
CA LYS A 232 18.45 -4.33 19.23
C LYS A 232 19.93 -4.01 19.17
N LEU A 233 20.44 -3.61 18.00
CA LEU A 233 21.85 -3.23 17.84
C LEU A 233 22.25 -2.07 18.78
N VAL A 234 21.38 -1.07 18.92
CA VAL A 234 21.66 0.06 19.82
C VAL A 234 21.60 -0.37 21.29
N ARG A 235 20.72 -1.30 21.68
CA ARG A 235 20.69 -1.88 23.03
C ARG A 235 21.96 -2.66 23.34
N ASP A 236 22.38 -3.54 22.42
CA ASP A 236 23.61 -4.32 22.59
C ASP A 236 24.82 -3.38 22.79
N ARG A 237 24.88 -2.27 22.02
CA ARG A 237 25.91 -1.23 22.19
C ARG A 237 25.83 -0.51 23.53
N ILE A 238 24.63 -0.21 24.03
CA ILE A 238 24.43 0.40 25.36
C ILE A 238 24.95 -0.55 26.45
N ASP A 239 24.66 -1.84 26.33
CA ASP A 239 25.08 -2.87 27.26
C ASP A 239 26.62 -3.02 27.28
N GLU A 240 27.27 -2.99 26.08
CA GLU A 240 28.73 -2.96 25.97
C GLU A 240 29.34 -1.73 26.65
N ILE A 241 28.85 -0.54 26.35
CA ILE A 241 29.34 0.72 26.97
C ILE A 241 29.15 0.68 28.48
N THR A 242 27.98 0.24 28.94
CA THR A 242 27.64 0.15 30.36
C THR A 242 28.55 -0.83 31.08
N THR A 243 28.81 -2.00 30.48
CA THR A 243 29.74 -3.01 31.01
C THR A 243 31.17 -2.46 31.09
N ASN A 244 31.60 -1.76 30.05
CA ASN A 244 32.91 -1.13 29.98
C ASN A 244 33.09 -0.05 31.10
N ILE A 245 32.04 0.78 31.26
CA ILE A 245 32.03 1.77 32.37
C ILE A 245 32.11 1.08 33.73
N LYS A 246 31.34 0.02 33.97
CA LYS A 246 31.35 -0.74 35.21
C LYS A 246 32.71 -1.37 35.49
N MET A 247 33.35 -1.96 34.48
CA MET A 247 34.66 -2.57 34.60
C MET A 247 35.77 -1.55 34.92
N GLN A 248 35.72 -0.38 34.29
CA GLN A 248 36.79 0.63 34.46
C GLN A 248 36.61 1.52 35.66
N PHE A 249 35.37 1.81 36.08
CA PHE A 249 35.04 2.84 37.05
C PHE A 249 34.16 2.33 38.20
N GLY A 250 33.68 1.09 38.16
CA GLY A 250 32.78 0.54 39.18
C GLY A 250 31.31 0.96 38.97
N GLU A 251 30.44 0.39 39.79
CA GLU A 251 28.99 0.68 39.70
C GLU A 251 28.58 2.01 40.33
N GLU A 252 29.39 2.52 41.26
CA GLU A 252 29.11 3.76 41.99
C GLU A 252 28.97 4.99 41.10
N ILE A 253 29.60 4.96 39.91
CA ILE A 253 29.49 6.04 38.91
C ILE A 253 28.06 6.30 38.44
N PHE A 254 27.20 5.29 38.41
CA PHE A 254 25.79 5.44 38.04
C PHE A 254 24.92 5.98 39.17
N LEU A 255 25.36 5.83 40.42
CA LEU A 255 24.64 6.32 41.59
C LEU A 255 24.91 7.80 41.84
N LYS A 256 26.18 8.20 41.78
CA LYS A 256 26.64 9.58 42.10
C LYS A 256 27.67 10.08 41.06
N PRO A 257 27.30 10.23 39.78
CA PRO A 257 28.25 10.51 38.71
C PRO A 257 29.07 11.78 38.92
N LYS A 258 28.46 12.87 39.40
CA LYS A 258 29.14 14.16 39.62
C LYS A 258 30.24 14.07 40.72
N GLU A 259 29.92 13.45 41.84
CA GLU A 259 30.85 13.28 42.95
C GLU A 259 32.00 12.36 42.54
N TYR A 260 31.71 11.25 41.93
CA TYR A 260 32.69 10.27 41.45
C TYR A 260 33.67 10.86 40.42
N ILE A 261 33.16 11.57 39.42
CA ILE A 261 34.00 12.21 38.40
C ILE A 261 34.92 13.28 38.99
N ALA A 262 34.50 13.98 40.05
CA ALA A 262 35.29 15.04 40.67
C ALA A 262 36.60 14.54 41.25
N ILE A 263 36.63 13.31 41.79
CA ILE A 263 37.79 12.69 42.46
C ILE A 263 38.72 11.91 41.53
N LEU A 264 38.31 11.71 40.24
CA LEU A 264 39.11 10.98 39.27
C LEU A 264 40.36 11.78 38.82
N PRO A 265 41.52 11.11 38.60
CA PRO A 265 42.69 11.72 37.96
C PRO A 265 42.36 12.24 36.56
N PRO A 266 43.00 13.33 36.06
CA PRO A 266 42.65 13.99 34.79
C PRO A 266 42.50 13.06 33.57
N PRO A 267 43.41 12.07 33.32
CA PRO A 267 43.28 11.17 32.19
C PRO A 267 42.05 10.23 32.30
N LYS A 268 41.81 9.68 33.53
CA LYS A 268 40.64 8.83 33.79
C LYS A 268 39.32 9.62 33.72
N LYS A 269 39.35 10.86 34.20
CA LYS A 269 38.17 11.76 34.09
C LYS A 269 37.77 12.00 32.64
N LYS A 270 38.76 12.27 31.76
CA LYS A 270 38.48 12.45 30.32
C LYS A 270 37.88 11.19 29.70
N ALA A 271 38.45 10.02 29.95
CA ALA A 271 37.94 8.73 29.45
C ALA A 271 36.51 8.45 29.93
N CYS A 272 36.26 8.68 31.23
CA CYS A 272 34.94 8.53 31.84
C CYS A 272 33.88 9.44 31.19
N LEU A 273 34.20 10.71 30.97
CA LEU A 273 33.31 11.66 30.34
C LEU A 273 32.97 11.27 28.89
N VAL A 274 33.93 10.73 28.13
CA VAL A 274 33.69 10.23 26.76
C VAL A 274 32.71 9.06 26.80
N LEU A 275 32.93 8.05 27.62
CA LEU A 275 32.03 6.90 27.72
C LEU A 275 30.62 7.27 28.21
N LEU A 276 30.50 8.18 29.16
CA LEU A 276 29.19 8.67 29.61
C LEU A 276 28.46 9.48 28.52
N ASN A 277 29.22 10.26 27.74
CA ASN A 277 28.64 10.97 26.59
C ASN A 277 28.16 9.99 25.52
N ASP A 278 28.98 8.97 25.21
CA ASP A 278 28.60 7.90 24.25
C ASP A 278 27.36 7.13 24.73
N LEU A 279 27.28 6.82 26.03
CA LEU A 279 26.09 6.24 26.63
C LEU A 279 24.86 7.15 26.53
N GLY A 280 25.06 8.45 26.76
CA GLY A 280 24.00 9.46 26.60
C GLY A 280 23.48 9.54 25.17
N THR A 281 24.38 9.58 24.19
CA THR A 281 24.01 9.63 22.77
C THR A 281 23.32 8.33 22.32
N ALA A 282 23.81 7.17 22.75
CA ALA A 282 23.18 5.88 22.46
C ALA A 282 21.76 5.78 23.04
N ASN A 283 21.57 6.23 24.30
CA ASN A 283 20.23 6.28 24.91
C ASN A 283 19.28 7.25 24.22
N ALA A 284 19.76 8.41 23.75
CA ALA A 284 18.96 9.34 22.97
C ALA A 284 18.53 8.72 21.63
N SER A 285 19.44 8.02 20.94
CA SER A 285 19.15 7.28 19.72
C SER A 285 18.11 6.16 19.96
N LEU A 286 18.23 5.42 21.06
CA LEU A 286 17.28 4.38 21.43
C LEU A 286 15.88 4.94 21.64
N ARG A 287 15.73 6.08 22.30
CA ARG A 287 14.44 6.75 22.50
C ARG A 287 13.80 7.13 21.18
N LYS A 288 14.59 7.76 20.29
CA LYS A 288 14.11 8.16 18.95
C LYS A 288 13.64 6.95 18.14
N LEU A 289 14.44 5.88 18.08
CA LEU A 289 14.08 4.65 17.37
C LEU A 289 12.83 3.97 17.98
N ALA A 290 12.66 4.02 19.31
CA ALA A 290 11.48 3.49 19.98
C ALA A 290 10.20 4.29 19.63
N GLU A 291 10.30 5.62 19.52
CA GLU A 291 9.19 6.48 19.08
C GLU A 291 8.83 6.20 17.61
N GLU A 292 9.83 6.06 16.74
CA GLU A 292 9.63 5.69 15.33
C GLU A 292 8.97 4.31 15.22
N ALA A 293 9.43 3.30 15.98
CA ALA A 293 8.83 1.97 15.99
C ALA A 293 7.37 2.02 16.46
N LYS A 294 7.06 2.83 17.47
CA LYS A 294 5.68 3.02 17.95
C LYS A 294 4.79 3.67 16.89
N ALA A 295 5.30 4.68 16.18
CA ALA A 295 4.56 5.30 15.07
C ALA A 295 4.29 4.29 13.92
N ILE A 296 5.24 3.38 13.65
CA ILE A 296 5.04 2.30 12.68
C ILE A 296 3.99 1.29 13.20
N GLU A 297 4.00 0.93 14.49
CA GLU A 297 3.00 0.05 15.10
C GLU A 297 1.57 0.62 15.01
N GLU A 298 1.40 1.93 15.15
CA GLU A 298 0.09 2.57 14.98
C GLU A 298 -0.44 2.40 13.53
N ARG A 299 0.44 2.36 12.53
CA ARG A 299 0.07 2.10 11.12
C ARG A 299 -0.36 0.65 10.85
N LEU A 300 -0.10 -0.28 11.79
CA LEU A 300 -0.62 -1.66 11.72
C LEU A 300 -2.06 -1.78 12.22
N LYS A 301 -2.61 -0.76 12.86
CA LYS A 301 -4.01 -0.76 13.28
C LYS A 301 -4.91 -0.61 12.05
N PHE A 302 -5.95 -1.41 12.00
CA PHE A 302 -6.90 -1.41 10.89
C PHE A 302 -8.01 -0.38 11.14
N ASP A 303 -8.32 0.42 10.13
CA ASP A 303 -9.46 1.35 10.16
C ASP A 303 -10.79 0.59 10.10
N ARG A 304 -10.76 -0.62 9.55
CA ARG A 304 -11.91 -1.51 9.38
C ARG A 304 -11.47 -2.97 9.49
N GLU A 305 -12.40 -3.82 9.95
CA GLU A 305 -12.14 -5.25 10.07
C GLU A 305 -11.93 -5.90 8.70
N PRO A 306 -10.84 -6.67 8.51
CA PRO A 306 -10.60 -7.40 7.27
C PRO A 306 -11.52 -8.62 7.16
N PHE A 307 -11.95 -8.94 5.93
CA PHE A 307 -12.84 -10.07 5.67
C PHE A 307 -12.64 -10.65 4.26
N ILE A 308 -13.15 -11.89 4.08
CA ILE A 308 -13.19 -12.59 2.80
C ILE A 308 -14.65 -12.90 2.49
N ILE A 309 -15.10 -12.60 1.26
CA ILE A 309 -16.47 -12.90 0.80
C ILE A 309 -16.42 -13.82 -0.42
N ALA A 310 -17.20 -14.90 -0.34
CA ALA A 310 -17.59 -15.71 -1.46
C ALA A 310 -19.12 -15.69 -1.61
N THR A 311 -19.65 -15.06 -2.64
CA THR A 311 -21.11 -14.99 -2.88
C THR A 311 -21.69 -16.28 -3.47
N GLY A 312 -20.85 -17.19 -3.95
CA GLY A 312 -21.19 -18.54 -4.37
C GLY A 312 -20.52 -19.57 -3.47
N ARG A 313 -19.49 -20.28 -3.96
CA ARG A 313 -18.88 -21.43 -3.28
C ARG A 313 -17.45 -21.23 -2.87
N VAL A 314 -17.10 -21.78 -1.70
CA VAL A 314 -15.72 -22.02 -1.27
C VAL A 314 -15.51 -23.52 -1.21
N TYR A 315 -14.55 -24.01 -1.99
CA TYR A 315 -14.26 -25.46 -2.08
C TYR A 315 -13.21 -25.91 -1.05
N PRO A 316 -13.15 -27.24 -0.74
CA PRO A 316 -12.04 -27.82 0.01
C PRO A 316 -10.67 -27.52 -0.62
N GLY A 317 -9.60 -27.56 0.19
CA GLY A 317 -8.26 -27.18 -0.25
C GLY A 317 -7.95 -25.67 -0.16
N VAL A 318 -8.97 -24.83 0.12
CA VAL A 318 -8.78 -23.42 0.38
C VAL A 318 -8.29 -23.18 1.82
N VAL A 319 -7.27 -22.35 1.96
CA VAL A 319 -6.73 -21.90 3.24
C VAL A 319 -6.97 -20.40 3.40
N LEU A 320 -7.74 -20.03 4.41
CA LEU A 320 -8.09 -18.65 4.72
C LEU A 320 -7.26 -18.18 5.91
N ASN A 321 -6.51 -17.09 5.72
CA ASN A 321 -5.74 -16.42 6.76
C ASN A 321 -6.34 -15.03 6.98
N ILE A 322 -6.84 -14.76 8.17
CA ILE A 322 -7.40 -13.45 8.53
C ILE A 322 -6.64 -12.95 9.75
N LYS A 323 -5.87 -11.87 9.59
CA LYS A 323 -4.90 -11.38 10.58
C LYS A 323 -3.90 -12.51 10.94
N LYS A 324 -4.01 -13.06 12.18
CA LYS A 324 -3.16 -14.17 12.66
C LYS A 324 -3.88 -15.52 12.68
N SER A 325 -5.17 -15.54 12.40
CA SER A 325 -6.02 -16.72 12.49
C SER A 325 -6.09 -17.45 11.15
N VAL A 326 -6.03 -18.77 11.18
CA VAL A 326 -6.02 -19.64 10.00
C VAL A 326 -7.19 -20.58 10.03
N ARG A 327 -7.85 -20.76 8.90
CA ARG A 327 -8.90 -21.76 8.70
C ARG A 327 -8.69 -22.49 7.39
N LYS A 328 -8.59 -23.80 7.44
CA LYS A 328 -8.63 -24.67 6.27
C LYS A 328 -10.07 -25.07 5.98
N ILE A 329 -10.49 -24.99 4.75
CA ILE A 329 -11.83 -25.39 4.29
C ILE A 329 -11.77 -26.89 3.96
N GLU A 330 -12.49 -27.70 4.74
CA GLU A 330 -12.56 -29.16 4.60
C GLU A 330 -13.83 -29.63 3.89
N ARG A 331 -14.87 -28.79 3.89
CA ARG A 331 -16.16 -29.04 3.23
C ARG A 331 -16.58 -27.80 2.47
N THR A 332 -17.31 -27.99 1.39
CA THR A 332 -17.87 -26.87 0.60
C THR A 332 -18.73 -25.97 1.49
N VAL A 333 -18.50 -24.67 1.40
CA VAL A 333 -19.27 -23.64 2.09
C VAL A 333 -19.88 -22.74 1.03
N ASP A 334 -21.18 -22.54 1.08
CA ASP A 334 -21.91 -21.69 0.14
C ASP A 334 -22.20 -20.32 0.75
N ASN A 335 -22.13 -19.28 -0.06
CA ASN A 335 -22.52 -17.90 0.26
C ASN A 335 -22.02 -17.40 1.62
N ALA A 336 -20.70 -17.24 1.78
CA ALA A 336 -20.11 -16.99 3.08
C ALA A 336 -19.24 -15.73 3.11
N LYS A 337 -19.33 -15.00 4.22
CA LYS A 337 -18.42 -13.95 4.65
C LYS A 337 -17.61 -14.46 5.84
N PHE A 338 -16.30 -14.56 5.66
CA PHE A 338 -15.36 -15.00 6.69
C PHE A 338 -14.70 -13.79 7.36
N PHE A 339 -14.54 -13.86 8.68
CA PHE A 339 -13.91 -12.84 9.51
C PHE A 339 -13.24 -13.47 10.73
N GLU A 340 -12.31 -12.77 11.37
CA GLU A 340 -11.75 -13.18 12.65
C GLU A 340 -12.66 -12.74 13.79
N ASP A 341 -13.11 -13.67 14.61
CA ASP A 341 -13.83 -13.34 15.83
C ASP A 341 -12.88 -12.70 16.85
N SER A 342 -13.27 -11.56 17.41
CA SER A 342 -12.43 -10.79 18.33
C SER A 342 -12.20 -11.47 19.68
N MET A 343 -13.11 -12.37 20.11
CA MET A 343 -13.05 -13.02 21.40
C MET A 343 -12.13 -14.23 21.40
N ASP A 344 -12.34 -15.16 20.48
CA ASP A 344 -11.60 -16.44 20.48
C ASP A 344 -10.47 -16.50 19.44
N LYS A 345 -10.30 -15.43 18.64
CA LYS A 345 -9.28 -15.34 17.60
C LYS A 345 -9.34 -16.48 16.59
N THR A 346 -10.52 -16.95 16.28
CA THR A 346 -10.77 -17.98 15.25
C THR A 346 -11.44 -17.36 14.03
N VAL A 347 -11.25 -17.99 12.85
CA VAL A 347 -11.97 -17.58 11.64
C VAL A 347 -13.37 -18.17 11.65
N LYS A 348 -14.38 -17.32 11.81
CA LYS A 348 -15.80 -17.65 11.70
C LYS A 348 -16.37 -17.19 10.37
N PHE A 349 -17.58 -17.64 10.05
CA PHE A 349 -18.29 -17.16 8.87
C PHE A 349 -19.79 -17.01 9.14
N VAL A 350 -20.40 -16.11 8.38
CA VAL A 350 -21.84 -15.87 8.31
C VAL A 350 -22.26 -15.87 6.85
N ALA A 351 -23.56 -15.94 6.58
CA ALA A 351 -24.05 -15.77 5.21
C ALA A 351 -23.59 -14.42 4.64
N ALA A 352 -23.10 -14.40 3.40
CA ALA A 352 -22.80 -13.16 2.72
C ALA A 352 -24.13 -12.47 2.31
N VAL A 353 -24.27 -11.20 2.68
CA VAL A 353 -25.45 -10.38 2.36
C VAL A 353 -25.15 -9.56 1.10
#